data_91e7e34abab8a2562003739646b0ac80
#
_entry.id   91e7e34abab8a2562003739646b0ac80
#
_cell.length_a   1.000
_cell.length_b   1.000
_cell.length_c   1.000
_cell.angle_alpha   90.00
_cell.angle_beta   90.00
_cell.angle_gamma   90.00
#
_symmetry.space_group_name_H-M   'P 1'
#
loop_
_entity.id
_entity.type
_entity.pdbx_description
1 polymer ?
#
loop_
_entity_poly.entity_id
_entity_poly.type
_entity_poly.pdbx_seq_one_letter_code
_entity_poly.pdbx_strand_id
1 'polypeptide(L)'
;TSCRNRPLRMRHFPPRRIICLTEETVETLYLLGEQDRIVGVSGYAVRPPQVRKEKPRVSAFISADIPKILALDPDLVLAFSDLQGPLVADLAKAGIAVHVFNQRDIAGILAMIRTVGALVDASAKATALADRLQRRLDEVAARASARSIQPKVYFEEWNDPLISGIGWVSELIELAGGLDIFPHLRREQGAKQRIVDPADVIAAVPDVILASWCGKKVRINEFGERPGWSAI
;
A
#
# COMPACT_ATOMS: atom_id res chain seq x y z
N THR A 1 21.59 -21.12 -26.45
CA THR A 1 20.84 -20.86 -25.21
C THR A 1 21.71 -21.27 -24.05
N SER A 2 22.55 -20.34 -23.58
CA SER A 2 23.55 -20.59 -22.53
C SER A 2 22.88 -20.27 -21.17
N CYS A 3 22.40 -21.27 -20.48
CA CYS A 3 22.26 -21.23 -19.02
C CYS A 3 23.66 -21.12 -18.43
N ARG A 4 24.15 -19.90 -18.25
CA ARG A 4 25.42 -19.68 -17.51
C ARG A 4 25.16 -20.18 -16.08
N ASN A 5 25.97 -21.18 -15.70
CA ASN A 5 26.15 -21.64 -14.33
C ASN A 5 26.42 -20.42 -13.42
N ARG A 6 25.41 -19.85 -12.82
CA ARG A 6 25.59 -18.90 -11.74
C ARG A 6 26.05 -19.74 -10.55
N PRO A 7 27.19 -19.45 -9.92
CA PRO A 7 27.57 -20.19 -8.71
C PRO A 7 26.43 -20.09 -7.70
N LEU A 8 26.07 -21.20 -7.08
CA LEU A 8 25.11 -21.26 -5.98
C LEU A 8 25.61 -20.33 -4.87
N ARG A 9 25.08 -19.10 -4.85
CA ARG A 9 25.37 -18.17 -3.77
C ARG A 9 24.69 -18.66 -2.52
N MET A 10 25.42 -18.77 -1.42
CA MET A 10 24.80 -19.03 -0.12
C MET A 10 23.82 -17.88 0.17
N ARG A 11 22.54 -18.21 0.17
CA ARG A 11 21.51 -17.27 0.61
C ARG A 11 21.63 -17.12 2.11
N HIS A 12 21.81 -15.89 2.57
CA HIS A 12 21.92 -15.59 4.00
C HIS A 12 20.55 -15.35 4.60
N PHE A 13 20.37 -15.80 5.83
CA PHE A 13 19.30 -15.33 6.68
C PHE A 13 19.94 -14.52 7.83
N PRO A 14 19.42 -13.33 8.12
CA PRO A 14 18.36 -12.60 7.39
C PRO A 14 18.83 -12.12 5.99
N PRO A 15 17.89 -11.89 5.04
CA PRO A 15 18.24 -11.42 3.69
C PRO A 15 18.92 -10.05 3.75
N ARG A 16 19.95 -9.87 2.92
CA ARG A 16 20.77 -8.65 2.89
C ARG A 16 20.51 -7.79 1.66
N ARG A 17 19.86 -8.34 0.65
CA ARG A 17 19.61 -7.69 -0.65
C ARG A 17 18.14 -7.83 -1.01
N ILE A 18 17.35 -6.85 -0.59
CA ILE A 18 15.90 -6.88 -0.71
C ILE A 18 15.46 -5.94 -1.82
N ILE A 19 14.54 -6.41 -2.67
CA ILE A 19 13.80 -5.56 -3.61
C ILE A 19 12.37 -5.42 -3.13
N CYS A 20 11.89 -4.18 -3.07
CA CYS A 20 10.52 -3.84 -2.70
C CYS A 20 9.75 -3.39 -3.94
N LEU A 21 8.75 -4.17 -4.37
CA LEU A 21 7.95 -3.87 -5.55
C LEU A 21 6.78 -2.92 -5.25
N THR A 22 6.62 -2.53 -3.97
CA THR A 22 5.59 -1.59 -3.49
C THR A 22 6.13 -0.67 -2.40
N GLU A 23 5.41 0.43 -2.14
CA GLU A 23 5.87 1.52 -1.27
C GLU A 23 5.88 1.16 0.21
N GLU A 24 4.87 0.42 0.68
CA GLU A 24 4.66 0.13 2.09
C GLU A 24 5.79 -0.70 2.69
N THR A 25 6.36 -1.62 1.92
CA THR A 25 7.50 -2.42 2.35
C THR A 25 8.79 -1.60 2.40
N VAL A 26 8.93 -0.63 1.50
CA VAL A 26 10.04 0.35 1.53
C VAL A 26 9.96 1.18 2.80
N GLU A 27 8.82 1.86 3.03
CA GLU A 27 8.63 2.72 4.21
C GLU A 27 8.82 1.93 5.51
N THR A 28 8.31 0.70 5.57
CA THR A 28 8.49 -0.18 6.73
C THR A 28 9.96 -0.46 7.01
N LEU A 29 10.75 -0.85 6.01
CA LEU A 29 12.19 -1.11 6.20
C LEU A 29 12.96 0.13 6.65
N TYR A 30 12.61 1.32 6.13
CA TYR A 30 13.20 2.57 6.63
C TYR A 30 12.82 2.85 8.09
N LEU A 31 11.56 2.64 8.48
CA LEU A 31 11.10 2.83 9.86
C LEU A 31 11.72 1.84 10.85
N LEU A 32 12.15 0.67 10.38
CA LEU A 32 12.87 -0.33 11.16
C LEU A 32 14.38 -0.07 11.22
N GLY A 33 14.92 0.87 10.41
CA GLY A 33 16.36 1.12 10.29
C GLY A 33 17.10 0.07 9.46
N GLU A 34 16.38 -0.65 8.57
CA GLU A 34 16.89 -1.73 7.74
C GLU A 34 16.99 -1.33 6.25
N GLN A 35 16.98 -0.02 5.96
CA GLN A 35 17.01 0.54 4.60
C GLN A 35 18.26 0.16 3.78
N ASP A 36 19.37 -0.17 4.44
CA ASP A 36 20.62 -0.56 3.77
C ASP A 36 20.49 -1.90 3.05
N ARG A 37 19.52 -2.72 3.45
CA ARG A 37 19.18 -3.97 2.77
C ARG A 37 18.47 -3.77 1.45
N ILE A 38 17.86 -2.59 1.23
CA ILE A 38 17.10 -2.29 0.02
C ILE A 38 18.05 -2.03 -1.14
N VAL A 39 18.01 -2.89 -2.17
CA VAL A 39 18.82 -2.78 -3.38
C VAL A 39 18.02 -2.36 -4.62
N GLY A 40 16.69 -2.33 -4.54
CA GLY A 40 15.81 -1.88 -5.62
C GLY A 40 14.40 -1.63 -5.12
N VAL A 41 13.70 -0.67 -5.74
CA VAL A 41 12.37 -0.23 -5.32
C VAL A 41 11.42 -0.04 -6.51
N SER A 42 10.12 0.00 -6.23
CA SER A 42 9.10 0.49 -7.14
C SER A 42 9.35 1.95 -7.53
N GLY A 43 9.03 2.32 -8.76
CA GLY A 43 9.06 3.69 -9.23
C GLY A 43 8.11 4.63 -8.47
N TYR A 44 7.12 4.06 -7.77
CA TYR A 44 6.15 4.78 -6.96
C TYR A 44 6.61 4.99 -5.51
N ALA A 45 7.70 4.37 -5.08
CA ALA A 45 8.25 4.57 -3.75
C ALA A 45 8.68 6.04 -3.56
N VAL A 46 7.97 6.76 -2.68
CA VAL A 46 8.15 8.19 -2.41
C VAL A 46 8.40 8.50 -0.95
N ARG A 47 8.25 7.50 -0.09
CA ARG A 47 8.46 7.61 1.35
C ARG A 47 9.52 6.61 1.84
N PRO A 48 10.47 7.10 2.62
CA PRO A 48 10.77 8.52 2.87
C PRO A 48 11.32 9.21 1.60
N PRO A 49 11.29 10.55 1.49
CA PRO A 49 11.64 11.27 0.24
C PRO A 49 13.03 10.94 -0.33
N GLN A 50 14.00 10.62 0.53
CA GLN A 50 15.36 10.26 0.13
C GLN A 50 15.43 8.97 -0.71
N VAL A 51 14.47 8.06 -0.61
CA VAL A 51 14.46 6.79 -1.34
C VAL A 51 14.62 7.00 -2.85
N ARG A 52 14.06 8.08 -3.39
CA ARG A 52 14.14 8.40 -4.82
C ARG A 52 15.55 8.69 -5.32
N LYS A 53 16.44 9.12 -4.43
CA LYS A 53 17.85 9.42 -4.72
C LYS A 53 18.77 8.26 -4.38
N GLU A 54 18.40 7.49 -3.36
CA GLU A 54 19.26 6.44 -2.80
C GLU A 54 19.09 5.08 -3.48
N LYS A 55 17.89 4.79 -4.00
CA LYS A 55 17.56 3.44 -4.45
C LYS A 55 17.18 3.39 -5.93
N PRO A 56 17.75 2.43 -6.70
CA PRO A 56 17.39 2.24 -8.11
C PRO A 56 15.96 1.76 -8.27
N ARG A 57 15.25 2.33 -9.24
CA ARG A 57 13.90 1.91 -9.61
C ARG A 57 13.97 0.70 -10.53
N VAL A 58 13.21 -0.36 -10.21
CA VAL A 58 13.23 -1.64 -10.92
C VAL A 58 11.85 -2.06 -11.43
N SER A 59 10.79 -1.39 -10.97
CA SER A 59 9.41 -1.73 -11.36
C SER A 59 8.51 -0.50 -11.41
N ALA A 60 7.41 -0.62 -12.14
CA ALA A 60 6.17 0.09 -11.90
C ALA A 60 5.27 -0.78 -10.98
N PHE A 61 3.95 -0.51 -10.91
CA PHE A 61 3.09 -1.27 -10.01
C PHE A 61 2.86 -2.72 -10.49
N ILE A 62 2.49 -2.91 -11.78
CA ILE A 62 2.17 -4.23 -12.36
C ILE A 62 3.23 -4.76 -13.30
N SER A 63 4.31 -4.03 -13.54
CA SER A 63 5.39 -4.40 -14.44
C SER A 63 6.75 -4.17 -13.80
N ALA A 64 7.74 -4.97 -14.16
CA ALA A 64 9.09 -4.84 -13.66
C ALA A 64 10.12 -5.17 -14.75
N ASP A 65 11.29 -4.59 -14.61
CA ASP A 65 12.49 -4.91 -15.39
C ASP A 65 13.19 -6.11 -14.75
N ILE A 66 12.76 -7.32 -15.15
CA ILE A 66 13.32 -8.57 -14.62
C ILE A 66 14.84 -8.64 -14.81
N PRO A 67 15.43 -8.33 -15.99
CA PRO A 67 16.88 -8.29 -16.15
C PRO A 67 17.56 -7.38 -15.13
N LYS A 68 17.00 -6.20 -14.86
CA LYS A 68 17.54 -5.25 -13.88
C LYS A 68 17.44 -5.78 -12.45
N ILE A 69 16.32 -6.42 -12.11
CA ILE A 69 16.13 -7.10 -10.82
C ILE A 69 17.20 -8.18 -10.65
N LEU A 70 17.40 -9.04 -11.65
CA LEU A 70 18.38 -10.10 -11.60
C LEU A 70 19.83 -9.58 -11.51
N ALA A 71 20.13 -8.45 -12.17
CA ALA A 71 21.44 -7.81 -12.10
C ALA A 71 21.77 -7.27 -10.68
N LEU A 72 20.73 -6.92 -9.91
CA LEU A 72 20.88 -6.51 -8.51
C LEU A 72 21.08 -7.69 -7.56
N ASP A 73 20.98 -8.93 -8.05
CA ASP A 73 21.23 -10.16 -7.29
C ASP A 73 20.53 -10.19 -5.91
N PRO A 74 19.19 -10.09 -5.86
CA PRO A 74 18.46 -10.03 -4.60
C PRO A 74 18.39 -11.38 -3.89
N ASP A 75 18.39 -11.35 -2.55
CA ASP A 75 18.10 -12.50 -1.70
C ASP A 75 16.58 -12.71 -1.54
N LEU A 76 15.82 -11.60 -1.55
CA LEU A 76 14.39 -11.56 -1.32
C LEU A 76 13.74 -10.46 -2.15
N VAL A 77 12.56 -10.74 -2.69
CA VAL A 77 11.67 -9.74 -3.28
C VAL A 77 10.39 -9.68 -2.45
N LEU A 78 9.97 -8.48 -2.09
CA LEU A 78 8.70 -8.21 -1.43
C LEU A 78 7.72 -7.66 -2.45
N ALA A 79 6.58 -8.33 -2.59
CA ALA A 79 5.54 -8.05 -3.57
C ALA A 79 4.18 -7.87 -2.90
N PHE A 80 3.19 -7.39 -3.64
CA PHE A 80 1.84 -7.14 -3.13
C PHE A 80 0.78 -7.58 -4.14
N SER A 81 -0.20 -8.31 -3.65
CA SER A 81 -1.45 -8.72 -4.28
C SER A 81 -1.35 -9.63 -5.52
N ASP A 82 -2.51 -10.08 -5.94
CA ASP A 82 -2.76 -10.85 -7.15
C ASP A 82 -2.36 -10.11 -8.43
N LEU A 83 -2.43 -8.78 -8.44
CA LEU A 83 -2.04 -7.95 -9.58
C LEU A 83 -0.57 -8.13 -9.98
N GLN A 84 0.30 -8.48 -9.03
CA GLN A 84 1.70 -8.81 -9.29
C GLN A 84 1.94 -10.32 -9.50
N GLY A 85 0.89 -11.14 -9.52
CA GLY A 85 0.99 -12.59 -9.68
C GLY A 85 1.85 -13.06 -10.86
N PRO A 86 1.67 -12.56 -12.08
CA PRO A 86 2.51 -12.92 -13.22
C PRO A 86 4.00 -12.59 -12.99
N LEU A 87 4.28 -11.43 -12.43
CA LEU A 87 5.64 -10.99 -12.09
C LEU A 87 6.27 -11.90 -11.02
N VAL A 88 5.50 -12.27 -9.99
CA VAL A 88 5.93 -13.19 -8.93
C VAL A 88 6.29 -14.56 -9.51
N ALA A 89 5.48 -15.07 -10.44
CA ALA A 89 5.75 -16.34 -11.12
C ALA A 89 7.06 -16.30 -11.92
N ASP A 90 7.35 -15.20 -12.61
CA ASP A 90 8.59 -15.07 -13.38
C ASP A 90 9.82 -14.94 -12.48
N LEU A 91 9.72 -14.22 -11.38
CA LEU A 91 10.79 -14.14 -10.36
C LEU A 91 11.05 -15.51 -9.72
N ALA A 92 10.00 -16.27 -9.39
CA ALA A 92 10.14 -17.62 -8.84
C ALA A 92 10.80 -18.58 -9.84
N LYS A 93 10.43 -18.54 -11.14
CA LYS A 93 11.10 -19.33 -12.20
C LYS A 93 12.58 -18.93 -12.35
N ALA A 94 12.92 -17.67 -12.09
CA ALA A 94 14.30 -17.20 -12.08
C ALA A 94 15.08 -17.60 -10.81
N GLY A 95 14.43 -18.33 -9.88
CA GLY A 95 15.04 -18.82 -8.66
C GLY A 95 15.14 -17.78 -7.54
N ILE A 96 14.38 -16.69 -7.60
CA ILE A 96 14.33 -15.66 -6.56
C ILE A 96 13.29 -16.02 -5.51
N ALA A 97 13.61 -15.86 -4.23
CA ALA A 97 12.64 -15.95 -3.15
C ALA A 97 11.74 -14.72 -3.17
N VAL A 98 10.42 -14.93 -3.14
CA VAL A 98 9.42 -13.86 -3.15
C VAL A 98 8.47 -14.06 -1.99
N HIS A 99 8.22 -12.99 -1.24
CA HIS A 99 7.12 -12.93 -0.29
C HIS A 99 6.05 -11.99 -0.83
N VAL A 100 4.81 -12.48 -0.92
CA VAL A 100 3.68 -11.71 -1.44
C VAL A 100 2.79 -11.31 -0.27
N PHE A 101 2.63 -10.03 -0.06
CA PHE A 101 1.66 -9.48 0.89
C PHE A 101 0.30 -9.27 0.21
N ASN A 102 -0.77 -9.30 0.99
CA ASN A 102 -2.13 -9.07 0.49
C ASN A 102 -3.04 -8.43 1.56
N GLN A 103 -2.51 -7.49 2.33
CA GLN A 103 -3.26 -6.77 3.36
C GLN A 103 -4.34 -5.88 2.74
N ARG A 104 -5.56 -5.92 3.32
CA ARG A 104 -6.71 -5.13 2.86
C ARG A 104 -7.38 -4.36 4.00
N ASP A 105 -6.93 -4.59 5.23
CA ASP A 105 -7.43 -3.99 6.45
C ASP A 105 -6.29 -3.53 7.35
N ILE A 106 -6.61 -2.81 8.40
CA ILE A 106 -5.63 -2.27 9.36
C ILE A 106 -4.88 -3.41 10.07
N ALA A 107 -5.58 -4.46 10.46
CA ALA A 107 -4.97 -5.61 11.13
C ALA A 107 -3.91 -6.27 10.23
N GLY A 108 -4.23 -6.45 8.94
CA GLY A 108 -3.31 -6.97 7.93
C GLY A 108 -2.09 -6.06 7.72
N ILE A 109 -2.26 -4.73 7.74
CA ILE A 109 -1.14 -3.78 7.66
C ILE A 109 -0.20 -3.94 8.85
N LEU A 110 -0.74 -4.03 10.07
CA LEU A 110 0.08 -4.24 11.26
C LEU A 110 0.77 -5.62 11.27
N ALA A 111 0.10 -6.65 10.75
CA ALA A 111 0.68 -7.98 10.55
C ALA A 111 1.80 -7.95 9.50
N MET A 112 1.63 -7.22 8.39
CA MET A 112 2.67 -7.03 7.37
C MET A 112 3.93 -6.40 7.98
N ILE A 113 3.80 -5.34 8.80
CA ILE A 113 4.92 -4.71 9.49
C ILE A 113 5.69 -5.72 10.35
N ARG A 114 4.98 -6.53 11.14
CA ARG A 114 5.59 -7.57 11.98
C ARG A 114 6.29 -8.64 11.14
N THR A 115 5.67 -9.05 10.03
CA THR A 115 6.23 -10.04 9.10
C THR A 115 7.49 -9.54 8.44
N VAL A 116 7.51 -8.28 7.94
CA VAL A 116 8.72 -7.66 7.38
C VAL A 116 9.83 -7.66 8.43
N GLY A 117 9.51 -7.27 9.67
CA GLY A 117 10.49 -7.30 10.76
C GLY A 117 11.07 -8.68 11.03
N ALA A 118 10.23 -9.72 11.02
CA ALA A 118 10.69 -11.11 11.19
C ALA A 118 11.59 -11.57 10.04
N LEU A 119 11.28 -11.20 8.81
CA LEU A 119 12.09 -11.54 7.63
C LEU A 119 13.50 -10.92 7.68
N VAL A 120 13.66 -9.77 8.32
CA VAL A 120 14.96 -9.05 8.38
C VAL A 120 15.65 -9.15 9.76
N ASP A 121 15.16 -10.04 10.65
CA ASP A 121 15.67 -10.22 12.02
C ASP A 121 15.55 -8.95 12.88
N ALA A 122 14.47 -8.19 12.68
CA ALA A 122 14.15 -6.97 13.40
C ALA A 122 12.79 -7.05 14.12
N SER A 123 12.39 -8.26 14.58
CA SER A 123 11.06 -8.54 15.14
C SER A 123 10.68 -7.62 16.30
N ALA A 124 11.62 -7.35 17.23
CA ALA A 124 11.37 -6.47 18.36
C ALA A 124 11.04 -5.03 17.92
N LYS A 125 11.81 -4.49 16.95
CA LYS A 125 11.55 -3.15 16.38
C LYS A 125 10.21 -3.10 15.67
N ALA A 126 9.88 -4.13 14.90
CA ALA A 126 8.62 -4.20 14.15
C ALA A 126 7.40 -4.32 15.07
N THR A 127 7.49 -5.11 16.14
CA THR A 127 6.46 -5.20 17.16
C THR A 127 6.26 -3.84 17.83
N ALA A 128 7.32 -3.18 18.27
CA ALA A 128 7.24 -1.86 18.88
C ALA A 128 6.65 -0.80 17.93
N LEU A 129 6.97 -0.87 16.62
CA LEU A 129 6.38 -0.01 15.60
C LEU A 129 4.88 -0.27 15.45
N ALA A 130 4.48 -1.53 15.26
CA ALA A 130 3.08 -1.90 15.10
C ALA A 130 2.24 -1.53 16.33
N ASP A 131 2.75 -1.78 17.54
CA ASP A 131 2.08 -1.43 18.80
C ASP A 131 1.96 0.10 18.99
N ARG A 132 2.96 0.87 18.57
CA ARG A 132 2.87 2.34 18.57
C ARG A 132 1.79 2.84 17.60
N LEU A 133 1.70 2.24 16.42
CA LEU A 133 0.66 2.59 15.43
C LEU A 133 -0.73 2.19 15.94
N GLN A 134 -0.88 1.01 16.54
CA GLN A 134 -2.14 0.59 17.15
C GLN A 134 -2.59 1.56 18.24
N ARG A 135 -1.72 1.91 19.19
CA ARG A 135 -2.07 2.91 20.24
C ARG A 135 -2.53 4.23 19.64
N ARG A 136 -1.90 4.70 18.56
CA ARG A 136 -2.33 5.92 17.88
C ARG A 136 -3.73 5.80 17.26
N LEU A 137 -4.06 4.64 16.71
CA LEU A 137 -5.42 4.35 16.22
C LEU A 137 -6.42 4.35 17.38
N ASP A 138 -6.09 3.71 18.48
CA ASP A 138 -6.93 3.63 19.68
C ASP A 138 -7.19 5.04 20.28
N GLU A 139 -6.18 5.91 20.29
CA GLU A 139 -6.30 7.31 20.73
C GLU A 139 -7.24 8.11 19.82
N VAL A 140 -7.20 7.87 18.49
CA VAL A 140 -8.12 8.51 17.54
C VAL A 140 -9.55 8.02 17.77
N ALA A 141 -9.74 6.71 17.90
CA ALA A 141 -11.03 6.10 18.15
C ALA A 141 -11.67 6.61 19.48
N ALA A 142 -10.86 6.70 20.53
CA ALA A 142 -11.33 7.23 21.82
C ALA A 142 -11.80 8.69 21.72
N ARG A 143 -11.08 9.52 20.96
CA ARG A 143 -11.51 10.91 20.70
C ARG A 143 -12.76 10.99 19.83
N ALA A 144 -12.89 10.09 18.86
CA ALA A 144 -14.04 10.03 17.97
C ALA A 144 -15.30 9.61 18.71
N SER A 145 -15.22 8.62 19.62
CA SER A 145 -16.36 8.12 20.39
C SER A 145 -16.98 9.17 21.34
N ALA A 146 -16.23 10.22 21.67
CA ALA A 146 -16.74 11.33 22.50
C ALA A 146 -17.57 12.35 21.69
N ARG A 147 -17.69 12.19 20.36
CA ARG A 147 -18.43 13.10 19.48
C ARG A 147 -19.85 12.61 19.29
N SER A 148 -20.81 13.53 19.30
CA SER A 148 -22.23 13.26 19.05
C SER A 148 -22.59 13.21 17.57
N ILE A 149 -21.76 13.78 16.70
CA ILE A 149 -21.99 13.87 15.25
C ILE A 149 -21.02 12.96 14.53
N GLN A 150 -21.57 12.13 13.66
CA GLN A 150 -20.80 11.26 12.75
C GLN A 150 -21.02 11.74 11.31
N PRO A 151 -20.08 12.47 10.72
CA PRO A 151 -20.23 12.95 9.34
C PRO A 151 -20.23 11.79 8.35
N LYS A 152 -21.07 11.89 7.32
CA LYS A 152 -21.03 11.02 6.15
C LYS A 152 -19.80 11.38 5.31
N VAL A 153 -18.96 10.40 5.01
CA VAL A 153 -17.71 10.60 4.31
C VAL A 153 -17.69 9.84 3.00
N TYR A 154 -17.42 10.56 1.93
CA TYR A 154 -17.03 9.98 0.65
C TYR A 154 -15.51 9.99 0.54
N PHE A 155 -14.88 8.83 0.28
CA PHE A 155 -13.48 8.78 -0.07
C PHE A 155 -13.32 8.45 -1.56
N GLU A 156 -12.55 9.26 -2.27
CA GLU A 156 -12.27 9.09 -3.68
C GLU A 156 -10.82 8.68 -3.90
N GLU A 157 -10.60 7.41 -4.26
CA GLU A 157 -9.30 6.85 -4.60
C GLU A 157 -8.88 7.20 -6.04
N TRP A 158 -9.87 7.39 -6.92
CA TRP A 158 -9.68 7.76 -8.31
C TRP A 158 -10.90 8.52 -8.86
N ASN A 159 -10.68 9.43 -9.79
CA ASN A 159 -11.69 10.39 -10.25
C ASN A 159 -12.38 10.07 -11.59
N ASP A 160 -11.85 9.11 -12.36
CA ASP A 160 -12.47 8.72 -13.65
C ASP A 160 -11.98 7.31 -14.07
N PRO A 161 -12.86 6.26 -13.95
CA PRO A 161 -14.15 6.32 -13.24
C PRO A 161 -13.96 6.59 -11.75
N LEU A 162 -15.01 7.06 -11.06
CA LEU A 162 -14.98 7.25 -9.62
C LEU A 162 -14.73 5.91 -8.93
N ILE A 163 -13.72 5.83 -8.08
CA ILE A 163 -13.40 4.64 -7.29
C ILE A 163 -13.40 5.02 -5.82
N SER A 164 -14.19 4.32 -5.01
CA SER A 164 -14.25 4.52 -3.57
C SER A 164 -13.05 3.89 -2.85
N GLY A 165 -12.92 4.17 -1.54
CA GLY A 165 -11.81 3.71 -0.72
C GLY A 165 -11.69 2.19 -0.62
N ILE A 166 -10.46 1.70 -0.51
CA ILE A 166 -10.14 0.32 -0.16
C ILE A 166 -10.50 0.05 1.33
N GLY A 167 -10.63 -1.22 1.72
CA GLY A 167 -11.11 -1.64 3.03
C GLY A 167 -10.47 -0.93 4.22
N TRP A 168 -9.15 -0.80 4.28
CA TRP A 168 -8.46 -0.10 5.37
C TRP A 168 -8.76 1.41 5.42
N VAL A 169 -9.13 2.04 4.28
CA VAL A 169 -9.58 3.44 4.25
C VAL A 169 -10.96 3.55 4.90
N SER A 170 -11.90 2.66 4.56
CA SER A 170 -13.22 2.59 5.19
C SER A 170 -13.08 2.40 6.71
N GLU A 171 -12.20 1.49 7.15
CA GLU A 171 -11.91 1.30 8.59
C GLU A 171 -11.35 2.57 9.25
N LEU A 172 -10.46 3.31 8.57
CA LEU A 172 -9.93 4.57 9.10
C LEU A 172 -11.00 5.66 9.22
N ILE A 173 -11.94 5.74 8.27
CA ILE A 173 -13.07 6.66 8.33
C ILE A 173 -13.93 6.35 9.55
N GLU A 174 -14.32 5.08 9.73
CA GLU A 174 -15.14 4.64 10.88
C GLU A 174 -14.40 4.88 12.20
N LEU A 175 -13.12 4.53 12.27
CA LEU A 175 -12.27 4.73 13.45
C LEU A 175 -12.12 6.21 13.81
N ALA A 176 -12.10 7.09 12.83
CA ALA A 176 -12.09 8.53 13.02
C ALA A 176 -13.48 9.13 13.37
N GLY A 177 -14.53 8.31 13.44
CA GLY A 177 -15.89 8.69 13.80
C GLY A 177 -16.72 9.17 12.62
N GLY A 178 -16.33 8.90 11.38
CA GLY A 178 -17.12 9.13 10.18
C GLY A 178 -17.99 7.92 9.82
N LEU A 179 -18.93 8.15 8.92
CA LEU A 179 -19.73 7.12 8.27
C LEU A 179 -19.30 7.04 6.81
N ASP A 180 -18.64 5.95 6.43
CA ASP A 180 -18.35 5.69 5.02
C ASP A 180 -19.67 5.51 4.26
N ILE A 181 -19.89 6.28 3.18
CA ILE A 181 -21.15 6.19 2.42
C ILE A 181 -21.23 4.93 1.55
N PHE A 182 -20.12 4.22 1.33
CA PHE A 182 -20.07 2.96 0.59
C PHE A 182 -19.49 1.79 1.42
N PRO A 183 -19.98 1.52 2.64
CA PRO A 183 -19.38 0.54 3.54
C PRO A 183 -19.44 -0.89 3.01
N HIS A 184 -20.37 -1.18 2.10
CA HIS A 184 -20.52 -2.50 1.46
C HIS A 184 -19.36 -2.82 0.51
N LEU A 185 -18.69 -1.80 -0.06
CA LEU A 185 -17.57 -1.96 -0.97
C LEU A 185 -16.23 -2.24 -0.27
N ARG A 186 -16.16 -2.10 1.05
CA ARG A 186 -14.92 -2.32 1.82
C ARG A 186 -14.36 -3.74 1.70
N ARG A 187 -15.21 -4.73 1.36
CA ARG A 187 -14.79 -6.13 1.16
C ARG A 187 -14.26 -6.41 -0.23
N GLU A 188 -14.47 -5.48 -1.15
CA GLU A 188 -14.03 -5.61 -2.54
C GLU A 188 -12.53 -5.34 -2.64
N GLN A 189 -11.77 -6.34 -3.11
CA GLN A 189 -10.32 -6.28 -3.13
C GLN A 189 -9.80 -5.42 -4.29
N GLY A 190 -10.41 -5.51 -5.46
CA GLY A 190 -9.97 -4.83 -6.66
C GLY A 190 -10.62 -3.45 -6.85
N ALA A 191 -9.88 -2.52 -7.44
CA ALA A 191 -10.36 -1.18 -7.74
C ALA A 191 -11.61 -1.19 -8.67
N LYS A 192 -11.68 -2.13 -9.61
CA LYS A 192 -12.82 -2.26 -10.54
C LYS A 192 -14.14 -2.58 -9.84
N GLN A 193 -14.11 -3.32 -8.74
CA GLN A 193 -15.30 -3.65 -7.95
C GLN A 193 -15.74 -2.50 -7.03
N ARG A 194 -14.91 -1.47 -6.89
CA ARG A 194 -15.18 -0.29 -6.07
C ARG A 194 -15.53 0.96 -6.88
N ILE A 195 -15.82 0.77 -8.19
CA ILE A 195 -16.33 1.84 -9.04
C ILE A 195 -17.74 2.21 -8.57
N VAL A 196 -17.99 3.50 -8.41
CA VAL A 196 -19.28 4.06 -7.94
C VAL A 196 -19.85 5.02 -8.99
N ASP A 197 -21.19 5.08 -9.05
CA ASP A 197 -21.88 6.05 -9.90
C ASP A 197 -21.85 7.44 -9.22
N PRO A 198 -21.52 8.52 -9.96
CA PRO A 198 -21.65 9.88 -9.45
C PRO A 198 -23.02 10.21 -8.85
N ALA A 199 -24.11 9.64 -9.40
CA ALA A 199 -25.46 9.81 -8.89
C ALA A 199 -25.63 9.21 -7.49
N ASP A 200 -24.98 8.07 -7.19
CA ASP A 200 -25.02 7.44 -5.87
C ASP A 200 -24.29 8.28 -4.82
N VAL A 201 -23.18 8.93 -5.20
CA VAL A 201 -22.46 9.87 -4.32
C VAL A 201 -23.36 11.05 -3.98
N ILE A 202 -24.03 11.65 -4.98
CA ILE A 202 -24.96 12.77 -4.79
C ILE A 202 -26.13 12.36 -3.90
N ALA A 203 -26.73 11.18 -4.17
CA ALA A 203 -27.87 10.67 -3.40
C ALA A 203 -27.52 10.39 -1.92
N ALA A 204 -26.28 10.01 -1.64
CA ALA A 204 -25.82 9.78 -0.27
C ALA A 204 -25.60 11.07 0.52
N VAL A 205 -25.46 12.21 -0.14
CA VAL A 205 -25.25 13.55 0.47
C VAL A 205 -24.12 13.50 1.51
N PRO A 206 -22.86 13.32 1.10
CA PRO A 206 -21.74 13.30 2.04
C PRO A 206 -21.50 14.68 2.65
N ASP A 207 -21.18 14.72 3.95
CA ASP A 207 -20.78 15.93 4.66
C ASP A 207 -19.31 16.29 4.38
N VAL A 208 -18.50 15.28 4.03
CA VAL A 208 -17.05 15.42 3.80
C VAL A 208 -16.64 14.57 2.60
N ILE A 209 -15.85 15.16 1.71
CA ILE A 209 -15.19 14.45 0.63
C ILE A 209 -13.71 14.41 0.91
N LEU A 210 -13.13 13.21 1.01
CA LEU A 210 -11.70 12.97 1.10
C LEU A 210 -11.21 12.40 -0.23
N ALA A 211 -10.11 12.90 -0.75
CA ALA A 211 -9.56 12.39 -2.00
C ALA A 211 -8.06 12.12 -1.90
N SER A 212 -7.65 10.97 -2.47
CA SER A 212 -6.25 10.59 -2.60
C SER A 212 -6.07 9.78 -3.88
N TRP A 213 -5.87 10.47 -4.99
CA TRP A 213 -5.73 9.83 -6.29
C TRP A 213 -4.36 9.17 -6.46
N CYS A 214 -4.37 7.91 -6.85
CA CYS A 214 -3.14 7.14 -7.05
C CYS A 214 -2.23 7.77 -8.12
N GLY A 215 -1.04 8.22 -7.69
CA GLY A 215 0.00 8.71 -8.61
C GLY A 215 -0.23 10.08 -9.22
N LYS A 216 -1.31 10.80 -8.90
CA LYS A 216 -1.57 12.16 -9.37
C LYS A 216 -2.06 13.10 -8.28
N LYS A 217 -1.88 14.41 -8.50
CA LYS A 217 -2.38 15.42 -7.57
C LYS A 217 -3.90 15.52 -7.65
N VAL A 218 -4.55 15.61 -6.50
CA VAL A 218 -5.96 15.95 -6.39
C VAL A 218 -6.15 17.42 -6.79
N ARG A 219 -7.15 17.68 -7.62
CA ARG A 219 -7.54 19.01 -8.05
C ARG A 219 -8.89 19.35 -7.46
N ILE A 220 -8.89 20.14 -6.40
CA ILE A 220 -10.11 20.46 -5.63
C ILE A 220 -11.17 21.11 -6.52
N ASN A 221 -10.79 21.96 -7.46
CA ASN A 221 -11.73 22.64 -8.37
C ASN A 221 -12.55 21.64 -9.23
N GLU A 222 -11.98 20.47 -9.57
CA GLU A 222 -12.69 19.47 -10.37
C GLU A 222 -13.94 18.92 -9.66
N PHE A 223 -14.04 19.00 -8.33
CA PHE A 223 -15.21 18.52 -7.59
C PHE A 223 -16.43 19.42 -7.84
N GLY A 224 -16.26 20.72 -7.77
CA GLY A 224 -17.38 21.69 -7.99
C GLY A 224 -17.82 21.78 -9.45
N GLU A 225 -16.96 21.35 -10.41
CA GLU A 225 -17.27 21.36 -11.84
C GLU A 225 -18.07 20.12 -12.29
N ARG A 226 -18.18 19.10 -11.46
CA ARG A 226 -18.93 17.89 -11.77
C ARG A 226 -20.45 18.15 -11.78
N PRO A 227 -21.18 17.61 -12.77
CA PRO A 227 -22.64 17.77 -12.83
C PRO A 227 -23.34 17.30 -11.54
N GLY A 228 -24.11 18.17 -10.90
CA GLY A 228 -24.88 17.87 -9.70
C GLY A 228 -24.10 17.94 -8.38
N TRP A 229 -22.77 18.11 -8.40
CA TRP A 229 -21.95 18.14 -7.16
C TRP A 229 -22.01 19.47 -6.41
N SER A 230 -22.58 20.51 -7.02
CA SER A 230 -22.87 21.77 -6.30
C SER A 230 -23.96 21.63 -5.23
N ALA A 231 -24.64 20.48 -5.16
CA ALA A 231 -25.66 20.18 -4.16
C ALA A 231 -25.12 19.46 -2.91
N ILE A 232 -23.83 19.11 -2.89
CA ILE A 232 -23.17 18.34 -1.82
C ILE A 232 -21.89 19.04 -1.37
#